data_982040bf85964b7e867cadc8719ce713
#
_entry.id   982040bf85964b7e867cadc8719ce713
#
_cell.length_a   1.000
_cell.length_b   1.000
_cell.length_c   1.000
_cell.angle_alpha   90.00
_cell.angle_beta   90.00
_cell.angle_gamma   90.00
#
_symmetry.space_group_name_H-M   'P 1'
#
loop_
_entity.id
_entity.type
_entity.pdbx_description
1 polymer ?
#
loop_
_entity_poly.entity_id
_entity_poly.type
_entity_poly.pdbx_seq_one_letter_code
_entity_poly.pdbx_strand_id
1 'polypeptide(L)'
;MEKLSRNNRVVAITKILIETPNKVIGLNRFSELLNAAKSTISEDIVIVREVLEKLEMGSIETISGATGGIKFIPAMGQKAREDFANELC
;
A
#
# COMPACT_ATOMS: atom_id res chain seq x y z
N MET A 1 4.63 -20.70 -13.03
CA MET A 1 3.53 -19.81 -12.66
C MET A 1 3.58 -18.56 -13.51
N GLU A 2 2.46 -18.15 -14.01
CA GLU A 2 2.41 -16.98 -14.87
C GLU A 2 2.66 -15.70 -14.10
N LYS A 3 3.29 -14.75 -14.79
CA LYS A 3 3.48 -13.42 -14.21
C LYS A 3 2.15 -12.68 -14.21
N LEU A 4 1.89 -12.01 -13.11
CA LEU A 4 0.70 -11.18 -13.03
C LEU A 4 0.85 -9.96 -13.93
N SER A 5 -0.25 -9.51 -14.49
CA SER A 5 -0.26 -8.26 -15.24
C SER A 5 -0.06 -7.10 -14.25
N ARG A 6 0.29 -5.92 -14.78
CA ARG A 6 0.44 -4.73 -13.93
C ARG A 6 -0.83 -4.46 -13.14
N ASN A 7 -1.97 -4.53 -13.78
CA ASN A 7 -3.24 -4.28 -13.07
C ASN A 7 -3.45 -5.26 -11.94
N ASN A 8 -3.17 -6.54 -12.16
CA ASN A 8 -3.32 -7.54 -11.12
C ASN A 8 -2.34 -7.32 -9.99
N ARG A 9 -1.10 -6.91 -10.31
CA ARG A 9 -0.11 -6.61 -9.28
C ARG A 9 -0.53 -5.41 -8.45
N VAL A 10 -1.01 -4.34 -9.10
CA VAL A 10 -1.47 -3.14 -8.41
C VAL A 10 -2.60 -3.49 -7.45
N VAL A 11 -3.56 -4.28 -7.91
CA VAL A 11 -4.67 -4.72 -7.07
C VAL A 11 -4.16 -5.54 -5.89
N ALA A 12 -3.26 -6.47 -6.14
CA ALA A 12 -2.72 -7.33 -5.08
C ALA A 12 -1.94 -6.53 -4.04
N ILE A 13 -1.09 -5.59 -4.48
CA ILE A 13 -0.33 -4.73 -3.57
C ILE A 13 -1.27 -3.88 -2.73
N THR A 14 -2.25 -3.27 -3.37
CA THR A 14 -3.24 -2.43 -2.69
C THR A 14 -3.96 -3.23 -1.61
N LYS A 15 -4.39 -4.43 -1.95
CA LYS A 15 -5.11 -5.29 -1.01
C LYS A 15 -4.24 -5.66 0.19
N ILE A 16 -2.99 -6.04 -0.05
CA ILE A 16 -2.06 -6.38 1.02
C ILE A 16 -1.85 -5.18 1.94
N LEU A 17 -1.65 -4.00 1.38
CA LEU A 17 -1.41 -2.79 2.17
C LEU A 17 -2.64 -2.43 3.01
N ILE A 18 -3.82 -2.53 2.44
CA ILE A 18 -5.04 -2.22 3.17
C ILE A 18 -5.26 -3.18 4.33
N GLU A 19 -4.89 -4.44 4.13
CA GLU A 19 -5.04 -5.46 5.17
C GLU A 19 -3.99 -5.35 6.27
N THR A 20 -2.86 -4.69 5.98
CA THR A 20 -1.78 -4.55 6.96
C THR A 20 -1.40 -3.07 7.13
N PRO A 21 -2.31 -2.24 7.65
CA PRO A 21 -2.02 -0.82 7.81
C PRO A 21 -0.95 -0.59 8.87
N ASN A 22 -0.15 0.45 8.66
CA ASN A 22 0.90 0.87 9.59
C ASN A 22 2.02 -0.15 9.79
N LYS A 23 2.14 -1.11 8.89
CA LYS A 23 3.25 -2.07 8.93
C LYS A 23 4.18 -1.84 7.74
N VAL A 24 5.47 -1.92 8.00
CA VAL A 24 6.47 -1.82 6.94
C VAL A 24 6.58 -3.17 6.25
N ILE A 25 6.40 -3.16 4.94
CA ILE A 25 6.53 -4.36 4.13
C ILE A 25 7.65 -4.12 3.13
N GLY A 26 8.66 -4.99 3.14
CA GLY A 26 9.79 -4.84 2.24
C GLY A 26 9.44 -5.16 0.80
N LEU A 27 10.18 -4.55 -0.11
CA LEU A 27 10.01 -4.82 -1.53
C LEU A 27 10.29 -6.29 -1.86
N ASN A 28 11.19 -6.92 -1.12
CA ASN A 28 11.46 -8.34 -1.28
C ASN A 28 10.20 -9.18 -1.09
N ARG A 29 9.41 -8.81 -0.12
CA ARG A 29 8.17 -9.53 0.19
C ARG A 29 7.22 -9.50 -1.01
N PHE A 30 7.02 -8.31 -1.56
CA PHE A 30 6.17 -8.17 -2.74
C PHE A 30 6.76 -8.88 -3.95
N SER A 31 8.07 -8.78 -4.11
CA SER A 31 8.77 -9.45 -5.20
C SER A 31 8.54 -10.96 -5.16
N GLU A 32 8.64 -11.55 -4.00
CA GLU A 32 8.41 -12.97 -3.81
C GLU A 32 6.95 -13.36 -4.00
N LEU A 33 6.05 -12.60 -3.39
CA LEU A 33 4.62 -12.89 -3.46
C LEU A 33 4.07 -12.76 -4.87
N LEU A 34 4.56 -11.80 -5.63
CA LEU A 34 4.03 -11.48 -6.94
C LEU A 34 4.90 -11.99 -8.09
N ASN A 35 5.99 -12.64 -7.74
CA ASN A 35 6.93 -13.17 -8.73
C ASN A 35 7.36 -12.10 -9.74
N ALA A 36 7.79 -10.96 -9.24
CA ALA A 36 8.20 -9.82 -10.05
C ALA A 36 9.49 -9.22 -9.49
N ALA A 37 10.24 -8.54 -10.36
CA ALA A 37 11.48 -7.89 -9.93
C ALA A 37 11.17 -6.71 -9.00
N LYS A 38 12.09 -6.39 -8.10
CA LYS A 38 11.92 -5.25 -7.18
C LYS A 38 11.71 -3.95 -7.94
N SER A 39 12.39 -3.75 -9.05
CA SER A 39 12.20 -2.55 -9.86
C SER A 39 10.80 -2.46 -10.40
N THR A 40 10.23 -3.59 -10.81
CA THR A 40 8.85 -3.66 -11.28
C THR A 40 7.89 -3.32 -10.14
N ILE A 41 8.15 -3.87 -8.96
CA ILE A 41 7.31 -3.59 -7.78
C ILE A 41 7.38 -2.11 -7.43
N SER A 42 8.57 -1.50 -7.50
CA SER A 42 8.71 -0.06 -7.22
C SER A 42 7.86 0.77 -8.15
N GLU A 43 7.81 0.42 -9.42
CA GLU A 43 6.96 1.12 -10.39
C GLU A 43 5.48 0.92 -10.07
N ASP A 44 5.10 -0.30 -9.72
CA ASP A 44 3.72 -0.60 -9.38
C ASP A 44 3.29 0.17 -8.13
N ILE A 45 4.19 0.33 -7.17
CA ILE A 45 3.90 1.07 -5.94
C ILE A 45 3.59 2.54 -6.21
N VAL A 46 4.25 3.15 -7.21
CA VAL A 46 3.94 4.52 -7.60
C VAL A 46 2.48 4.60 -8.04
N ILE A 47 2.04 3.63 -8.82
CA ILE A 47 0.65 3.57 -9.30
C ILE A 47 -0.32 3.37 -8.12
N VAL A 48 0.02 2.46 -7.21
CA VAL A 48 -0.79 2.21 -6.02
C VAL A 48 -0.93 3.48 -5.19
N ARG A 49 0.18 4.19 -5.00
CA ARG A 49 0.17 5.45 -4.25
C ARG A 49 -0.79 6.45 -4.88
N GLU A 50 -0.72 6.61 -6.20
CA GLU A 50 -1.60 7.54 -6.90
C GLU A 50 -3.06 7.14 -6.76
N VAL A 51 -3.35 5.85 -6.88
CA VAL A 51 -4.72 5.35 -6.72
C VAL A 51 -5.24 5.61 -5.32
N LEU A 52 -4.45 5.30 -4.31
CA LEU A 52 -4.86 5.49 -2.92
C LEU A 52 -5.07 6.97 -2.58
N GLU A 53 -4.22 7.84 -3.08
CA GLU A 53 -4.38 9.27 -2.87
C GLU A 53 -5.62 9.81 -3.60
N LYS A 54 -5.83 9.34 -4.81
CA LYS A 54 -6.98 9.76 -5.62
C LYS A 54 -8.30 9.33 -4.99
N LEU A 55 -8.32 8.15 -4.39
CA LEU A 55 -9.51 7.64 -3.72
C LEU A 55 -9.59 8.10 -2.27
N GLU A 56 -8.62 8.88 -1.82
CA GLU A 56 -8.55 9.38 -0.45
C GLU A 56 -8.58 8.27 0.60
N MET A 57 -7.98 7.13 0.26
CA MET A 57 -7.91 5.98 1.16
C MET A 57 -6.71 6.04 2.10
N GLY A 58 -5.69 6.79 1.74
CA GLY A 58 -4.50 6.90 2.55
C GLY A 58 -3.29 7.25 1.71
N SER A 59 -2.11 7.06 2.29
CA SER A 59 -0.86 7.34 1.61
C SER A 59 0.13 6.20 1.86
N ILE A 60 1.21 6.21 1.08
CA ILE A 60 2.28 5.24 1.23
C ILE A 60 3.54 5.98 1.65
N GLU A 61 4.12 5.56 2.76
CA GLU A 61 5.40 6.09 3.23
C GLU A 61 6.50 5.14 2.83
N THR A 62 7.56 5.66 2.25
CA THR A 62 8.73 4.87 1.88
C THR A 62 9.74 4.92 3.01
N ILE A 63 10.17 3.75 3.46
CA ILE A 63 11.15 3.62 4.53
C ILE A 63 12.47 3.20 3.90
N SER A 64 13.51 3.98 4.12
CA SER A 64 14.85 3.68 3.60
C SER A 64 15.61 2.76 4.52
N GLY A 65 16.66 2.13 4.00
CA GLY A 65 17.57 1.33 4.79
C GLY A 65 17.48 -0.15 4.49
N ALA A 66 18.32 -0.93 5.18
CA ALA A 66 18.41 -2.37 4.97
C ALA A 66 17.11 -3.10 5.30
N THR A 67 16.37 -2.59 6.27
CA THR A 67 15.07 -3.16 6.66
C THR A 67 13.91 -2.33 6.10
N GLY A 68 14.20 -1.53 5.08
CA GLY A 68 13.22 -0.62 4.51
C GLY A 68 12.18 -1.31 3.66
N GLY A 69 11.21 -0.52 3.27
CA GLY A 69 10.11 -0.99 2.44
C GLY A 69 9.07 0.10 2.35
N ILE A 70 7.82 -0.28 2.33
CA ILE A 70 6.73 0.67 2.29
C ILE A 70 5.75 0.40 3.42
N LYS A 71 5.06 1.45 3.80
CA LYS A 71 4.07 1.39 4.87
C LYS A 71 2.82 2.13 4.41
N PHE A 72 1.68 1.48 4.50
CA PHE A 72 0.41 2.13 4.19
C PHE A 72 -0.09 2.86 5.42
N ILE A 73 -0.35 4.14 5.25
CA ILE A 73 -0.91 4.97 6.30
C ILE A 73 -2.35 5.27 5.90
N PRO A 74 -3.33 4.67 6.59
CA PRO A 74 -4.73 4.91 6.26
C PRO A 74 -5.06 6.39 6.36
N ALA A 75 -5.92 6.86 5.48
CA ALA A 75 -6.39 8.23 5.56
C ALA A 75 -7.07 8.41 6.90
N MET A 76 -6.72 9.47 7.59
CA MET A 76 -7.37 9.78 8.86
C MET A 76 -8.83 10.18 8.66
N GLY A 77 -9.19 10.43 7.41
CA GLY A 77 -10.49 10.97 7.10
C GLY A 77 -11.64 10.12 7.55
N GLN A 78 -11.69 8.86 7.12
CA GLN A 78 -12.90 8.08 7.36
C GLN A 78 -13.02 7.62 8.81
N LYS A 79 -11.98 7.01 9.34
CA LYS A 79 -12.03 6.54 10.72
C LYS A 79 -12.06 7.70 11.71
N ALA A 80 -11.27 8.73 11.44
CA ALA A 80 -11.26 9.90 12.30
C ALA A 80 -12.61 10.62 12.27
N ARG A 81 -13.28 10.65 11.12
CA ARG A 81 -14.61 11.23 11.02
C ARG A 81 -15.63 10.45 11.83
N GLU A 82 -15.53 9.13 11.79
CA GLU A 82 -16.43 8.29 12.57
C GLU A 82 -16.21 8.47 14.06
N ASP A 83 -14.95 8.46 14.50
CA ASP A 83 -14.62 8.67 15.90
C ASP A 83 -15.05 10.05 16.36
N PHE A 84 -14.80 11.06 15.53
CA PHE A 84 -15.17 12.43 15.83
C PHE A 84 -16.70 12.59 15.92
N ALA A 85 -17.41 11.99 14.97
CA ALA A 85 -18.87 12.01 15.00
C ALA A 85 -19.43 11.32 16.21
N ASN A 86 -18.82 10.20 16.61
CA ASN A 86 -19.25 9.48 17.80
C ASN A 86 -19.04 10.28 19.07
N GLU A 87 -17.94 11.03 19.13
CA GLU A 87 -17.66 11.88 20.28
C GLU A 87 -18.60 13.08 20.37
N LEU A 88 -19.01 13.60 19.21
CA LEU A 88 -19.89 14.73 19.18
C LEU A 88 -21.36 14.38 19.40
N CYS A 89 -21.68 13.12 19.23
CA CYS A 89 -23.04 12.63 19.49
C CYS A 89 -23.20 12.05 20.90
#